data_c2ed95eff016ab86b4b3bad0aa19c850
#
_entry.id   c2ed95eff016ab86b4b3bad0aa19c850
#
_cell.length_a   1.000
_cell.length_b   1.000
_cell.length_c   1.000
_cell.angle_alpha   90.00
_cell.angle_beta   90.00
_cell.angle_gamma   90.00
#
_symmetry.space_group_name_H-M   'P 1'
#
loop_
_entity.id
_entity.type
_entity.pdbx_description
1 polymer ?
#
loop_
_entity_poly.entity_id
_entity_poly.type
_entity_poly.pdbx_seq_one_letter_code
_entity_poly.pdbx_strand_id
1 'polypeptide(L)'
;MLPVVGVTPLWDNEKQSLWMLPGYLEGLRQAGCLPVILPLTKEPKEIDQILSLVDGILLTGGQDVSPALYGEAPTFAGEICEMRDAMEAQLLKKAMVLDKPMLGICRGIQFLNVALGGSLYQDIPRQHPSSVEHHQSPPYDQPSHEVALVQGSPLQSLLGQEKLLVNSYHHQAIKGLADGLEVMARSEDGLVEAVRKPDQRFLWAVQWHPEFSFRTEKASRRIFTAFAGAMMQG
;
A
#
# COMPACT_ATOMS: atom_id res chain seq x y z
N MET A 1 9.38 20.68 -12.85
CA MET A 1 10.24 19.73 -12.06
C MET A 1 9.51 18.40 -11.99
N LEU A 2 10.23 17.28 -11.79
CA LEU A 2 9.57 16.00 -11.54
C LEU A 2 8.96 16.03 -10.14
N PRO A 3 7.75 15.47 -9.93
CA PRO A 3 7.20 15.30 -8.59
C PRO A 3 8.13 14.44 -7.73
N VAL A 4 8.36 14.83 -6.48
CA VAL A 4 9.19 14.09 -5.53
C VAL A 4 8.29 13.19 -4.70
N VAL A 5 8.58 11.89 -4.69
CA VAL A 5 7.83 10.90 -3.91
C VAL A 5 8.66 10.37 -2.76
N GLY A 6 8.18 10.58 -1.55
CA GLY A 6 8.72 9.93 -0.36
C GLY A 6 8.29 8.47 -0.31
N VAL A 7 9.26 7.56 -0.31
CA VAL A 7 9.03 6.10 -0.28
C VAL A 7 9.39 5.58 1.11
N THR A 8 8.41 4.99 1.84
CA THR A 8 8.70 4.43 3.15
C THR A 8 9.61 3.21 3.02
N PRO A 9 10.67 3.12 3.83
CA PRO A 9 11.66 2.06 3.70
C PRO A 9 11.14 0.73 4.24
N LEU A 10 11.77 -0.36 3.80
CA LEU A 10 11.69 -1.64 4.46
C LEU A 10 12.81 -1.74 5.52
N TRP A 11 12.58 -2.54 6.55
CA TRP A 11 13.50 -2.73 7.65
C TRP A 11 13.94 -4.20 7.74
N ASP A 12 15.21 -4.43 7.97
CA ASP A 12 15.79 -5.76 8.20
C ASP A 12 16.15 -5.87 9.69
N ASN A 13 15.42 -6.72 10.42
CA ASN A 13 15.60 -6.90 11.86
C ASN A 13 16.93 -7.58 12.21
N GLU A 14 17.47 -8.43 11.34
CA GLU A 14 18.74 -9.10 11.58
C GLU A 14 19.93 -8.16 11.36
N LYS A 15 19.90 -7.44 10.21
CA LYS A 15 20.99 -6.52 9.82
C LYS A 15 20.86 -5.14 10.45
N GLN A 16 19.73 -4.83 11.12
CA GLN A 16 19.43 -3.51 11.67
C GLN A 16 19.62 -2.41 10.62
N SER A 17 19.09 -2.62 9.44
CA SER A 17 19.33 -1.75 8.28
C SER A 17 18.07 -1.49 7.46
N LEU A 18 18.06 -0.36 6.77
CA LEU A 18 17.06 -0.06 5.74
C LEU A 18 17.41 -0.82 4.46
N TRP A 19 16.36 -1.27 3.77
CA TRP A 19 16.49 -1.80 2.43
C TRP A 19 15.29 -1.41 1.55
N MET A 20 15.39 -1.63 0.25
CA MET A 20 14.38 -1.24 -0.71
C MET A 20 14.38 -2.17 -1.91
N LEU A 21 13.19 -2.63 -2.31
CA LEU A 21 13.00 -3.33 -3.59
C LEU A 21 13.10 -2.33 -4.75
N PRO A 22 13.96 -2.58 -5.74
CA PRO A 22 14.14 -1.67 -6.88
C PRO A 22 12.83 -1.34 -7.61
N GLY A 23 11.88 -2.27 -7.66
CA GLY A 23 10.61 -2.12 -8.38
C GLY A 23 9.78 -0.92 -7.94
N TYR A 24 9.75 -0.59 -6.65
CA TYR A 24 9.07 0.63 -6.16
C TYR A 24 9.66 1.89 -6.79
N LEU A 25 10.99 2.01 -6.77
CA LEU A 25 11.69 3.18 -7.28
C LEU A 25 11.59 3.29 -8.81
N GLU A 26 11.72 2.16 -9.50
CA GLU A 26 11.70 2.10 -10.95
C GLU A 26 10.28 2.34 -11.50
N GLY A 27 9.23 1.80 -10.85
CA GLY A 27 7.84 2.06 -11.21
C GLY A 27 7.49 3.54 -11.12
N LEU A 28 7.93 4.22 -10.03
CA LEU A 28 7.77 5.66 -9.86
C LEU A 28 8.57 6.47 -10.90
N ARG A 29 9.82 6.08 -11.20
CA ARG A 29 10.62 6.74 -12.24
C ARG A 29 9.97 6.61 -13.62
N GLN A 30 9.44 5.44 -13.93
CA GLN A 30 8.74 5.23 -15.20
C GLN A 30 7.47 6.07 -15.30
N ALA A 31 6.82 6.36 -14.18
CA ALA A 31 5.67 7.26 -14.10
C ALA A 31 6.05 8.76 -14.11
N GLY A 32 7.34 9.09 -14.20
CA GLY A 32 7.82 10.47 -14.28
C GLY A 32 8.05 11.13 -12.93
N CYS A 33 8.27 10.38 -11.86
CA CYS A 33 8.57 10.89 -10.51
C CYS A 33 10.04 10.73 -10.13
N LEU A 34 10.47 11.52 -9.14
CA LEU A 34 11.73 11.35 -8.44
C LEU A 34 11.47 10.66 -7.09
N PRO A 35 11.73 9.34 -6.95
CA PRO A 35 11.57 8.65 -5.67
C PRO A 35 12.73 8.94 -4.73
N VAL A 36 12.42 9.18 -3.47
CA VAL A 36 13.38 9.39 -2.37
C VAL A 36 13.02 8.45 -1.23
N ILE A 37 13.95 7.56 -0.86
CA ILE A 37 13.78 6.67 0.29
C ILE A 37 13.83 7.52 1.55
N LEU A 38 12.79 7.41 2.39
CA LEU A 38 12.70 8.17 3.62
C LEU A 38 13.54 7.52 4.73
N PRO A 39 14.17 8.30 5.64
CA PRO A 39 14.75 7.75 6.86
C PRO A 39 13.64 7.25 7.78
N LEU A 40 13.89 6.21 8.58
CA LEU A 40 12.99 5.84 9.67
C LEU A 40 13.14 6.86 10.81
N THR A 41 12.04 7.54 11.14
CA THR A 41 12.00 8.52 12.21
C THR A 41 10.60 8.60 12.81
N LYS A 42 10.51 8.88 14.11
CA LYS A 42 9.27 9.24 14.80
C LYS A 42 9.24 10.69 15.28
N GLU A 43 10.28 11.45 14.94
CA GLU A 43 10.40 12.84 15.37
C GLU A 43 9.44 13.74 14.58
N PRO A 44 8.47 14.42 15.24
CA PRO A 44 7.45 15.19 14.54
C PRO A 44 7.98 16.30 13.64
N LYS A 45 9.12 16.93 14.00
CA LYS A 45 9.76 17.97 13.20
C LYS A 45 10.39 17.44 11.93
N GLU A 46 10.97 16.23 11.99
CA GLU A 46 11.53 15.56 10.81
C GLU A 46 10.41 15.14 9.87
N ILE A 47 9.29 14.60 10.38
CA ILE A 47 8.11 14.29 9.60
C ILE A 47 7.56 15.54 8.89
N ASP A 48 7.47 16.67 9.58
CA ASP A 48 7.03 17.94 8.97
C ASP A 48 7.98 18.39 7.86
N GLN A 49 9.28 18.27 8.08
CA GLN A 49 10.28 18.60 7.07
C GLN A 49 10.20 17.64 5.87
N ILE A 50 10.09 16.34 6.08
CA ILE A 50 9.88 15.35 5.01
C ILE A 50 8.66 15.74 4.17
N LEU A 51 7.52 16.01 4.82
CA LEU A 51 6.30 16.41 4.12
C LEU A 51 6.43 17.71 3.34
N SER A 52 7.30 18.63 3.76
CA SER A 52 7.58 19.85 2.99
C SER A 52 8.44 19.63 1.75
N LEU A 53 9.20 18.53 1.69
CA LEU A 53 10.12 18.20 0.61
C LEU A 53 9.53 17.27 -0.45
N VAL A 54 8.43 16.59 -0.14
CA VAL A 54 7.83 15.61 -1.06
C VAL A 54 6.44 16.04 -1.54
N ASP A 55 6.11 15.69 -2.78
CA ASP A 55 4.81 15.98 -3.38
C ASP A 55 3.79 14.87 -3.13
N GLY A 56 4.24 13.65 -2.86
CA GLY A 56 3.42 12.50 -2.53
C GLY A 56 4.17 11.45 -1.74
N ILE A 57 3.45 10.44 -1.22
CA ILE A 57 4.00 9.37 -0.39
C ILE A 57 3.60 8.01 -0.94
N LEU A 58 4.58 7.11 -1.05
CA LEU A 58 4.38 5.69 -1.28
C LEU A 58 4.61 4.92 0.02
N LEU A 59 3.55 4.28 0.55
CA LEU A 59 3.63 3.30 1.63
C LEU A 59 3.91 1.93 1.02
N THR A 60 5.09 1.38 1.26
CA THR A 60 5.54 0.12 0.66
C THR A 60 5.00 -1.12 1.38
N GLY A 61 5.15 -2.28 0.79
CA GLY A 61 4.98 -3.58 1.44
C GLY A 61 5.98 -3.81 2.58
N GLY A 62 6.10 -5.03 3.09
CA GLY A 62 7.08 -5.40 4.10
C GLY A 62 6.49 -6.15 5.29
N GLN A 63 7.09 -5.99 6.47
CA GLN A 63 6.69 -6.66 7.72
C GLN A 63 5.24 -6.39 8.09
N ASP A 64 4.69 -7.22 8.97
CA ASP A 64 3.32 -7.11 9.44
C ASP A 64 3.06 -5.79 10.19
N VAL A 65 1.83 -5.33 10.10
CA VAL A 65 1.33 -4.24 10.95
C VAL A 65 1.12 -4.77 12.36
N SER A 66 1.61 -4.05 13.36
CA SER A 66 1.48 -4.47 14.76
C SER A 66 0.01 -4.67 15.17
N PRO A 67 -0.38 -5.86 15.66
CA PRO A 67 -1.74 -6.12 16.13
C PRO A 67 -2.19 -5.19 17.26
N ALA A 68 -1.26 -4.64 18.02
CA ALA A 68 -1.55 -3.66 19.07
C ALA A 68 -2.23 -2.38 18.51
N LEU A 69 -1.98 -2.03 17.24
CA LEU A 69 -2.58 -0.86 16.60
C LEU A 69 -4.08 -1.01 16.33
N TYR A 70 -4.59 -2.24 16.26
CA TYR A 70 -6.03 -2.52 16.13
C TYR A 70 -6.61 -3.30 17.31
N GLY A 71 -5.94 -3.21 18.48
CA GLY A 71 -6.45 -3.71 19.75
C GLY A 71 -6.44 -5.24 19.91
N GLU A 72 -5.67 -5.95 19.12
CA GLU A 72 -5.52 -7.42 19.20
C GLU A 72 -4.16 -7.84 19.77
N ALA A 73 -4.10 -9.03 20.36
CA ALA A 73 -2.83 -9.66 20.76
C ALA A 73 -2.12 -10.23 19.51
N PRO A 74 -0.77 -10.28 19.49
CA PRO A 74 -0.01 -10.83 18.36
C PRO A 74 -0.06 -12.37 18.38
N THR A 75 -1.14 -12.95 17.89
CA THR A 75 -1.36 -14.41 17.91
C THR A 75 -0.73 -15.12 16.71
N PHE A 76 -0.78 -14.49 15.54
CA PHE A 76 -0.31 -15.05 14.28
C PHE A 76 0.52 -14.06 13.46
N ALA A 77 0.76 -12.85 13.96
CA ALA A 77 1.59 -11.88 13.28
C ALA A 77 3.04 -12.39 13.17
N GLY A 78 3.64 -12.11 12.02
CA GLY A 78 5.07 -12.32 11.77
C GLY A 78 5.93 -11.22 12.37
N GLU A 79 7.01 -10.88 11.70
CA GLU A 79 7.88 -9.78 12.12
C GLU A 79 7.17 -8.43 11.99
N ILE A 80 7.34 -7.57 12.99
CA ILE A 80 6.83 -6.20 13.02
C ILE A 80 7.98 -5.20 13.11
N CYS A 81 7.72 -3.96 12.71
CA CYS A 81 8.65 -2.84 12.90
C CYS A 81 7.90 -1.65 13.50
N GLU A 82 7.90 -1.55 14.85
CA GLU A 82 7.18 -0.49 15.58
C GLU A 82 7.64 0.93 15.20
N MET A 83 8.92 1.09 14.86
CA MET A 83 9.44 2.38 14.41
C MET A 83 8.81 2.81 13.09
N ARG A 84 8.62 1.85 12.17
CA ARG A 84 7.96 2.09 10.89
C ARG A 84 6.47 2.38 11.09
N ASP A 85 5.79 1.61 11.95
CA ASP A 85 4.39 1.85 12.31
C ASP A 85 4.19 3.26 12.85
N ALA A 86 5.05 3.70 13.77
CA ALA A 86 5.00 5.04 14.39
C ALA A 86 5.27 6.16 13.37
N MET A 87 6.22 5.96 12.47
CA MET A 87 6.53 6.90 11.38
C MET A 87 5.35 7.03 10.42
N GLU A 88 4.85 5.90 9.91
CA GLU A 88 3.78 5.90 8.90
C GLU A 88 2.47 6.46 9.48
N ALA A 89 2.18 6.24 10.77
CA ALA A 89 1.03 6.85 11.43
C ALA A 89 1.08 8.39 11.43
N GLN A 90 2.25 8.96 11.71
CA GLN A 90 2.43 10.41 11.66
C GLN A 90 2.39 10.94 10.22
N LEU A 91 3.06 10.26 9.28
CA LEU A 91 3.04 10.61 7.86
C LEU A 91 1.61 10.63 7.33
N LEU A 92 0.85 9.55 7.54
CA LEU A 92 -0.52 9.43 7.06
C LEU A 92 -1.40 10.56 7.63
N LYS A 93 -1.40 10.74 8.96
CA LYS A 93 -2.21 11.76 9.62
C LYS A 93 -1.93 13.16 9.08
N LYS A 94 -0.65 13.54 8.95
CA LYS A 94 -0.27 14.88 8.50
C LYS A 94 -0.45 15.05 6.98
N ALA A 95 -0.14 14.02 6.19
CA ALA A 95 -0.32 14.04 4.74
C ALA A 95 -1.81 14.19 4.35
N MET A 96 -2.72 13.54 5.08
CA MET A 96 -4.17 13.73 4.90
C MET A 96 -4.62 15.16 5.17
N VAL A 97 -4.11 15.81 6.22
CA VAL A 97 -4.41 17.23 6.51
C VAL A 97 -3.91 18.15 5.37
N LEU A 98 -2.80 17.80 4.74
CA LEU A 98 -2.21 18.54 3.62
C LEU A 98 -2.78 18.12 2.25
N ASP A 99 -3.72 17.18 2.23
CA ASP A 99 -4.26 16.56 1.01
C ASP A 99 -3.18 16.10 0.03
N LYS A 100 -2.07 15.54 0.56
CA LYS A 100 -0.99 15.01 -0.27
C LYS A 100 -1.37 13.66 -0.86
N PRO A 101 -1.15 13.45 -2.17
CA PRO A 101 -1.36 12.16 -2.80
C PRO A 101 -0.59 11.03 -2.10
N MET A 102 -1.28 9.92 -1.84
CA MET A 102 -0.68 8.73 -1.22
C MET A 102 -1.09 7.46 -1.96
N LEU A 103 -0.13 6.56 -2.14
CA LEU A 103 -0.34 5.21 -2.66
C LEU A 103 0.16 4.19 -1.63
N GLY A 104 -0.69 3.25 -1.24
CA GLY A 104 -0.33 2.11 -0.39
C GLY A 104 -0.21 0.82 -1.20
N ILE A 105 0.82 0.01 -0.95
CA ILE A 105 1.03 -1.28 -1.61
C ILE A 105 1.21 -2.37 -0.54
N CYS A 106 0.46 -3.46 -0.65
CA CYS A 106 0.49 -4.64 0.22
C CYS A 106 0.33 -4.25 1.70
N ARG A 107 1.40 -4.25 2.50
CA ARG A 107 1.35 -3.73 3.87
C ARG A 107 0.79 -2.29 3.93
N GLY A 108 1.00 -1.48 2.89
CA GLY A 108 0.48 -0.11 2.81
C GLY A 108 -1.04 -0.01 2.88
N ILE A 109 -1.80 -0.94 2.25
CA ILE A 109 -3.27 -0.98 2.38
C ILE A 109 -3.70 -1.42 3.78
N GLN A 110 -2.98 -2.38 4.35
CA GLN A 110 -3.25 -2.92 5.68
C GLN A 110 -3.02 -1.83 6.74
N PHE A 111 -1.87 -1.14 6.64
CA PHE A 111 -1.53 -0.04 7.54
C PHE A 111 -2.53 1.12 7.43
N LEU A 112 -2.89 1.53 6.21
CA LEU A 112 -3.91 2.55 5.97
C LEU A 112 -5.23 2.21 6.66
N ASN A 113 -5.70 0.97 6.49
CA ASN A 113 -6.94 0.50 7.12
C ASN A 113 -6.87 0.57 8.65
N VAL A 114 -5.80 0.06 9.24
CA VAL A 114 -5.61 0.05 10.69
C VAL A 114 -5.48 1.47 11.25
N ALA A 115 -4.70 2.32 10.63
CA ALA A 115 -4.50 3.70 11.07
C ALA A 115 -5.78 4.55 11.02
N LEU A 116 -6.77 4.13 10.22
CA LEU A 116 -8.11 4.72 10.15
C LEU A 116 -9.17 4.00 11.00
N GLY A 117 -8.77 3.03 11.82
CA GLY A 117 -9.63 2.35 12.79
C GLY A 117 -10.19 1.00 12.33
N GLY A 118 -9.70 0.45 11.22
CA GLY A 118 -10.01 -0.90 10.78
C GLY A 118 -9.20 -1.98 11.49
N SER A 119 -9.40 -3.24 11.09
CA SER A 119 -8.70 -4.40 11.65
C SER A 119 -8.23 -5.36 10.55
N LEU A 120 -7.34 -6.29 10.90
CA LEU A 120 -6.76 -7.26 9.96
C LEU A 120 -7.03 -8.70 10.39
N TYR A 121 -7.09 -9.59 9.40
CA TYR A 121 -6.73 -10.98 9.61
C TYR A 121 -5.21 -11.05 9.78
N GLN A 122 -4.73 -11.58 10.91
CA GLN A 122 -3.30 -11.73 11.17
C GLN A 122 -2.68 -12.87 10.35
N ASP A 123 -3.50 -13.83 9.95
CA ASP A 123 -3.10 -14.98 9.12
C ASP A 123 -4.31 -15.48 8.34
N ILE A 124 -4.34 -15.25 7.04
CA ILE A 124 -5.45 -15.63 6.16
C ILE A 124 -5.70 -17.14 6.22
N PRO A 125 -4.71 -18.04 6.07
CA PRO A 125 -4.95 -19.47 6.10
C PRO A 125 -5.66 -19.96 7.36
N ARG A 126 -5.44 -19.33 8.48
CA ARG A 126 -6.04 -19.73 9.79
C ARG A 126 -7.36 -19.05 10.07
N GLN A 127 -7.51 -17.79 9.68
CA GLN A 127 -8.65 -16.97 10.09
C GLN A 127 -9.69 -16.78 8.97
N HIS A 128 -9.31 -16.99 7.71
CA HIS A 128 -10.16 -16.90 6.53
C HIS A 128 -9.75 -17.95 5.48
N PRO A 129 -9.86 -19.24 5.81
CA PRO A 129 -9.41 -20.30 4.89
C PRO A 129 -10.19 -20.27 3.57
N SER A 130 -9.47 -20.29 2.47
CA SER A 130 -10.01 -20.29 1.11
C SER A 130 -9.09 -21.06 0.16
N SER A 131 -9.54 -21.25 -1.09
CA SER A 131 -8.73 -21.83 -2.16
C SER A 131 -7.98 -20.79 -2.99
N VAL A 132 -8.17 -19.49 -2.69
CA VAL A 132 -7.48 -18.41 -3.39
C VAL A 132 -6.04 -18.31 -2.86
N GLU A 133 -5.08 -18.29 -3.78
CA GLU A 133 -3.66 -18.20 -3.44
C GLU A 133 -3.26 -16.75 -3.20
N HIS A 134 -3.11 -16.37 -1.92
CA HIS A 134 -2.68 -15.04 -1.50
C HIS A 134 -1.18 -14.92 -1.21
N HIS A 135 -0.47 -16.06 -1.15
CA HIS A 135 0.96 -16.09 -0.83
C HIS A 135 1.71 -16.97 -1.83
N GLN A 136 1.78 -16.49 -3.08
CA GLN A 136 2.40 -17.23 -4.18
C GLN A 136 3.90 -17.46 -3.98
N SER A 137 4.37 -18.55 -4.58
CA SER A 137 5.81 -18.79 -4.76
C SER A 137 6.35 -18.01 -5.98
N PRO A 138 7.66 -17.74 -6.06
CA PRO A 138 8.25 -17.10 -7.24
C PRO A 138 7.91 -17.84 -8.55
N PRO A 139 7.78 -17.10 -9.65
CA PRO A 139 8.11 -15.68 -9.85
C PRO A 139 6.97 -14.76 -9.43
N TYR A 140 7.30 -13.64 -8.74
CA TYR A 140 6.33 -12.72 -8.16
C TYR A 140 5.73 -11.71 -9.17
N ASP A 141 6.22 -11.64 -10.38
CA ASP A 141 5.71 -10.82 -11.48
C ASP A 141 4.58 -11.50 -12.28
N GLN A 142 4.26 -12.75 -11.95
CA GLN A 142 3.18 -13.49 -12.57
C GLN A 142 1.89 -13.36 -11.73
N PRO A 143 0.70 -13.36 -12.38
CA PRO A 143 -0.56 -13.31 -11.64
C PRO A 143 -0.81 -14.61 -10.85
N SER A 144 -1.44 -14.47 -9.69
CA SER A 144 -1.84 -15.56 -8.79
C SER A 144 -3.34 -15.79 -8.79
N HIS A 145 -4.13 -14.73 -8.71
CA HIS A 145 -5.59 -14.81 -8.66
C HIS A 145 -6.26 -13.61 -9.36
N GLU A 146 -7.58 -13.70 -9.50
CA GLU A 146 -8.41 -12.63 -10.07
C GLU A 146 -9.04 -11.78 -8.98
N VAL A 147 -9.12 -10.47 -9.22
CA VAL A 147 -9.92 -9.56 -8.41
C VAL A 147 -11.02 -8.93 -9.25
N ALA A 148 -12.22 -8.81 -8.67
CA ALA A 148 -13.33 -8.08 -9.25
C ALA A 148 -13.22 -6.59 -8.88
N LEU A 149 -13.21 -5.72 -9.89
CA LEU A 149 -13.18 -4.27 -9.71
C LEU A 149 -14.59 -3.75 -9.44
N VAL A 150 -14.75 -2.94 -8.39
CA VAL A 150 -16.06 -2.38 -8.03
C VAL A 150 -16.54 -1.45 -9.13
N GLN A 151 -17.75 -1.69 -9.61
CA GLN A 151 -18.38 -0.90 -10.68
C GLN A 151 -18.46 0.59 -10.30
N GLY A 152 -18.01 1.45 -11.22
CA GLY A 152 -17.99 2.91 -11.01
C GLY A 152 -16.85 3.40 -10.11
N SER A 153 -16.01 2.50 -9.60
CA SER A 153 -14.82 2.92 -8.86
C SER A 153 -13.82 3.62 -9.78
N PRO A 154 -13.01 4.56 -9.25
CA PRO A 154 -12.00 5.20 -10.05
C PRO A 154 -10.91 4.23 -10.54
N LEU A 155 -10.66 3.14 -9.82
CA LEU A 155 -9.75 2.09 -10.28
C LEU A 155 -10.31 1.34 -11.49
N GLN A 156 -11.61 0.99 -11.48
CA GLN A 156 -12.27 0.39 -12.64
C GLN A 156 -12.22 1.35 -13.85
N SER A 157 -12.55 2.62 -13.63
CA SER A 157 -12.50 3.63 -14.68
C SER A 157 -11.10 3.82 -15.26
N LEU A 158 -10.07 3.81 -14.38
CA LEU A 158 -8.67 3.89 -14.78
C LEU A 158 -8.25 2.69 -15.66
N LEU A 159 -8.64 1.48 -15.26
CA LEU A 159 -8.18 0.25 -15.93
C LEU A 159 -9.05 -0.13 -17.13
N GLY A 160 -10.33 0.26 -17.15
CA GLY A 160 -11.27 0.02 -18.24
C GLY A 160 -11.70 -1.46 -18.35
N GLN A 161 -11.77 -2.18 -17.22
CA GLN A 161 -12.12 -3.60 -17.15
C GLN A 161 -12.87 -3.91 -15.85
N GLU A 162 -13.57 -5.03 -15.80
CA GLU A 162 -14.35 -5.44 -14.63
C GLU A 162 -13.55 -6.34 -13.68
N LYS A 163 -12.57 -7.04 -14.23
CA LYS A 163 -11.73 -7.99 -13.51
C LYS A 163 -10.27 -7.79 -13.86
N LEU A 164 -9.39 -8.10 -12.93
CA LEU A 164 -7.95 -7.99 -13.09
C LEU A 164 -7.26 -9.21 -12.50
N LEU A 165 -6.35 -9.81 -13.26
CA LEU A 165 -5.41 -10.78 -12.71
C LEU A 165 -4.28 -10.07 -11.99
N VAL A 166 -4.01 -10.44 -10.73
CA VAL A 166 -3.02 -9.82 -9.85
C VAL A 166 -2.04 -10.85 -9.30
N ASN A 167 -0.81 -10.41 -9.05
CA ASN A 167 0.13 -11.17 -8.23
C ASN A 167 -0.23 -11.01 -6.75
N SER A 168 0.24 -11.91 -5.90
CA SER A 168 -0.14 -11.90 -4.48
C SER A 168 0.97 -12.48 -3.61
N TYR A 169 1.38 -11.72 -2.61
CA TYR A 169 2.41 -12.16 -1.65
C TYR A 169 2.14 -11.56 -0.27
N HIS A 170 1.05 -12.00 0.36
CA HIS A 170 0.66 -11.56 1.69
C HIS A 170 -0.05 -12.68 2.46
N HIS A 171 0.09 -12.72 3.77
CA HIS A 171 -0.64 -13.61 4.65
C HIS A 171 -1.62 -12.86 5.57
N GLN A 172 -1.55 -11.52 5.60
CA GLN A 172 -2.50 -10.63 6.27
C GLN A 172 -3.42 -9.97 5.27
N ALA A 173 -4.64 -9.61 5.68
CA ALA A 173 -5.63 -8.88 4.88
C ALA A 173 -6.57 -8.06 5.75
N ILE A 174 -7.31 -7.13 5.16
CA ILE A 174 -8.36 -6.37 5.83
C ILE A 174 -9.47 -7.34 6.29
N LYS A 175 -9.76 -7.32 7.63
CA LYS A 175 -10.87 -8.03 8.28
C LYS A 175 -12.07 -7.10 8.46
N GLY A 176 -11.85 -5.99 9.14
CA GLY A 176 -12.82 -4.91 9.28
C GLY A 176 -12.34 -3.69 8.54
N LEU A 177 -13.13 -3.24 7.56
CA LEU A 177 -12.81 -2.02 6.80
C LEU A 177 -13.03 -0.79 7.69
N ALA A 178 -12.08 0.13 7.69
CA ALA A 178 -12.18 1.39 8.41
C ALA A 178 -13.28 2.29 7.82
N ASP A 179 -13.96 3.04 8.68
CA ASP A 179 -14.95 4.02 8.26
C ASP A 179 -14.33 5.09 7.35
N GLY A 180 -15.07 5.44 6.29
CA GLY A 180 -14.63 6.44 5.30
C GLY A 180 -13.64 5.90 4.24
N LEU A 181 -13.29 4.61 4.27
CA LEU A 181 -12.67 3.93 3.14
C LEU A 181 -13.74 3.31 2.24
N GLU A 182 -13.52 3.38 0.93
CA GLU A 182 -14.34 2.72 -0.09
C GLU A 182 -13.54 1.62 -0.78
N VAL A 183 -14.17 0.47 -0.95
CA VAL A 183 -13.59 -0.67 -1.66
C VAL A 183 -13.57 -0.39 -3.16
N MET A 184 -12.44 -0.67 -3.81
CA MET A 184 -12.28 -0.59 -5.27
C MET A 184 -12.10 -1.97 -5.92
N ALA A 185 -11.63 -2.99 -5.17
CA ALA A 185 -11.48 -4.36 -5.66
C ALA A 185 -11.65 -5.39 -4.54
N ARG A 186 -12.12 -6.59 -4.90
CA ARG A 186 -12.18 -7.77 -4.04
C ARG A 186 -11.73 -9.02 -4.78
N SER A 187 -11.09 -9.94 -4.05
CA SER A 187 -10.81 -11.30 -4.51
C SER A 187 -12.08 -12.17 -4.53
N GLU A 188 -12.01 -13.35 -5.13
CA GLU A 188 -13.13 -14.28 -5.22
C GLU A 188 -13.64 -14.76 -3.85
N ASP A 189 -12.77 -14.87 -2.86
CA ASP A 189 -13.11 -15.21 -1.48
C ASP A 189 -13.56 -13.99 -0.63
N GLY A 190 -13.72 -12.83 -1.27
CA GLY A 190 -14.31 -11.64 -0.69
C GLY A 190 -13.35 -10.72 0.06
N LEU A 191 -12.05 -11.04 0.16
CA LEU A 191 -11.08 -10.15 0.77
C LEU A 191 -10.99 -8.83 0.00
N VAL A 192 -10.75 -7.74 0.74
CA VAL A 192 -10.57 -6.41 0.16
C VAL A 192 -9.16 -6.32 -0.43
N GLU A 193 -9.09 -6.05 -1.72
CA GLU A 193 -7.84 -6.00 -2.49
C GLU A 193 -7.44 -4.59 -2.94
N ALA A 194 -8.38 -3.65 -2.95
CA ALA A 194 -8.07 -2.24 -3.17
C ALA A 194 -9.07 -1.34 -2.47
N VAL A 195 -8.57 -0.21 -1.95
CA VAL A 195 -9.38 0.83 -1.29
C VAL A 195 -8.97 2.22 -1.74
N ARG A 196 -9.91 3.17 -1.53
CA ARG A 196 -9.63 4.61 -1.60
C ARG A 196 -10.25 5.34 -0.42
N LYS A 197 -9.77 6.54 -0.16
CA LYS A 197 -10.42 7.51 0.72
C LYS A 197 -11.01 8.64 -0.14
N PRO A 198 -12.35 8.72 -0.30
CA PRO A 198 -12.99 9.56 -1.32
C PRO A 198 -12.88 11.06 -1.08
N ASP A 199 -12.68 11.48 0.18
CA ASP A 199 -12.49 12.88 0.59
C ASP A 199 -11.04 13.37 0.48
N GLN A 200 -10.14 12.53 -0.06
CA GLN A 200 -8.77 12.89 -0.36
C GLN A 200 -8.56 12.89 -1.88
N ARG A 201 -7.77 13.83 -2.39
CA ARG A 201 -7.46 13.98 -3.81
C ARG A 201 -6.97 12.68 -4.44
N PHE A 202 -6.05 11.98 -3.76
CA PHE A 202 -5.59 10.66 -4.13
C PHE A 202 -5.03 9.94 -2.90
N LEU A 203 -5.84 9.12 -2.27
CA LEU A 203 -5.39 8.18 -1.26
C LEU A 203 -5.95 6.82 -1.65
N TRP A 204 -5.12 6.08 -2.40
CA TRP A 204 -5.44 4.74 -2.89
C TRP A 204 -4.48 3.73 -2.30
N ALA A 205 -4.96 2.52 -2.14
CA ALA A 205 -4.10 1.42 -1.77
C ALA A 205 -4.56 0.11 -2.40
N VAL A 206 -3.58 -0.74 -2.72
CA VAL A 206 -3.78 -2.06 -3.33
C VAL A 206 -3.07 -3.12 -2.51
N GLN A 207 -3.65 -4.34 -2.44
CA GLN A 207 -3.08 -5.45 -1.67
C GLN A 207 -2.02 -6.21 -2.47
N TRP A 208 -2.17 -6.24 -3.80
CA TRP A 208 -1.18 -6.84 -4.70
C TRP A 208 0.05 -5.96 -4.88
N HIS A 209 1.00 -6.43 -5.68
CA HIS A 209 2.34 -5.86 -5.85
C HIS A 209 2.58 -5.34 -7.28
N PRO A 210 2.12 -4.12 -7.63
CA PRO A 210 2.37 -3.53 -8.94
C PRO A 210 3.86 -3.28 -9.20
N GLU A 211 4.69 -3.16 -8.15
CA GLU A 211 6.14 -2.96 -8.26
C GLU A 211 6.88 -4.18 -8.81
N PHE A 212 6.30 -5.37 -8.76
CA PHE A 212 6.89 -6.55 -9.39
C PHE A 212 6.51 -6.66 -10.87
N SER A 213 5.31 -6.22 -11.25
CA SER A 213 4.73 -6.47 -12.57
C SER A 213 4.68 -5.24 -13.49
N PHE A 214 5.09 -4.04 -13.05
CA PHE A 214 4.99 -2.80 -13.86
C PHE A 214 5.72 -2.86 -15.21
N ARG A 215 6.75 -3.72 -15.36
CA ARG A 215 7.48 -3.86 -16.62
C ARG A 215 6.66 -4.57 -17.69
N THR A 216 5.83 -5.52 -17.29
CA THR A 216 5.01 -6.37 -18.18
C THR A 216 3.56 -5.93 -18.20
N GLU A 217 2.99 -5.58 -17.03
CA GLU A 217 1.57 -5.34 -16.87
C GLU A 217 1.18 -3.86 -17.03
N LYS A 218 0.27 -3.59 -17.96
CA LYS A 218 -0.26 -2.24 -18.23
C LYS A 218 -1.03 -1.68 -17.02
N ALA A 219 -1.76 -2.53 -16.30
CA ALA A 219 -2.53 -2.13 -15.12
C ALA A 219 -1.62 -1.53 -14.04
N SER A 220 -0.51 -2.20 -13.74
CA SER A 220 0.48 -1.74 -12.76
C SER A 220 1.08 -0.40 -13.14
N ARG A 221 1.45 -0.20 -14.43
CA ARG A 221 1.92 1.10 -14.92
C ARG A 221 0.88 2.21 -14.77
N ARG A 222 -0.40 1.90 -15.06
CA ARG A 222 -1.48 2.88 -14.94
C ARG A 222 -1.69 3.34 -13.50
N ILE A 223 -1.55 2.45 -12.52
CA ILE A 223 -1.65 2.81 -11.09
C ILE A 223 -0.55 3.82 -10.72
N PHE A 224 0.71 3.53 -11.05
CA PHE A 224 1.81 4.48 -10.81
C PHE A 224 1.62 5.80 -11.56
N THR A 225 1.14 5.76 -12.80
CA THR A 225 0.87 6.97 -13.60
C THR A 225 -0.27 7.80 -13.02
N ALA A 226 -1.34 7.16 -12.52
CA ALA A 226 -2.44 7.86 -11.87
C ALA A 226 -1.98 8.56 -10.58
N PHE A 227 -1.16 7.89 -9.77
CA PHE A 227 -0.55 8.48 -8.59
C PHE A 227 0.35 9.67 -8.94
N ALA A 228 1.22 9.54 -9.95
CA ALA A 228 2.05 10.64 -10.44
C ALA A 228 1.20 11.82 -10.93
N GLY A 229 0.14 11.55 -11.69
CA GLY A 229 -0.78 12.57 -12.20
C GLY A 229 -1.46 13.38 -11.11
N ALA A 230 -1.79 12.75 -9.97
CA ALA A 230 -2.42 13.42 -8.84
C ALA A 230 -1.51 14.47 -8.18
N MET A 231 -0.19 14.32 -8.28
CA MET A 231 0.79 15.30 -7.76
C MET A 231 0.99 16.49 -8.69
N MET A 232 0.63 16.36 -9.97
CA MET A 232 0.80 17.42 -10.98
C MET A 232 -0.42 18.35 -11.11
N GLN A 233 -1.52 18.04 -10.44
CA GLN A 233 -2.78 18.80 -10.49
C GLN A 233 -2.93 19.81 -9.34
N GLY A 234 -1.88 20.09 -8.60
CA GLY A 234 -1.84 21.02 -7.47
C GLY A 234 -1.25 22.38 -7.81
#